data_e1eafef88c1c5d5a65d968ecffa71ba0
#
_entry.id   e1eafef88c1c5d5a65d968ecffa71ba0
#
_cell.length_a   1.000
_cell.length_b   1.000
_cell.length_c   1.000
_cell.angle_alpha   90.00
_cell.angle_beta   90.00
_cell.angle_gamma   90.00
#
_symmetry.space_group_name_H-M   'P 1'
#
loop_
_entity.id
_entity.type
_entity.pdbx_description
1 polymer ?
#
loop_
_entity_poly.entity_id
_entity_poly.type
_entity_poly.pdbx_seq_one_letter_code
_entity_poly.pdbx_strand_id
1 'polypeptide(L)'
;GRCSLKCTVRDGRLAMIQPNDTVDPYYRHVCVKGISEIQHVYSDERLQSPMRRVGERGDGEFEVITWDEAIKTVGEELRAAWEKYGKQSVYMSASNEPRFSFLPALLGCATGVEPGIDRGTGNGSAPAIGGDVFGGGTSESRDWVNTKTLIVAGTNLLESSMMQANTFLDAKKAGCEIIVLDPHYSTTAGKASKWIPVVPGTDAAFYLGMVSCIIENKLYDEAYMREHTSFPFLMDEATGELLRTGAAWGTDEKTGKPVDP
;
A
#
# COMPACT_ATOMS: atom_id res chain seq x y z
N GLY A 1 -0.13 10.51 3.56
CA GLY A 1 -0.72 10.38 4.89
C GLY A 1 -2.15 10.93 4.92
N ARG A 2 -3.04 10.26 5.62
CA ARG A 2 -4.46 10.68 5.78
C ARG A 2 -4.67 11.21 7.21
N CYS A 3 -3.84 12.19 7.60
CA CYS A 3 -3.91 12.75 8.96
C CYS A 3 -5.07 13.75 9.05
N SER A 4 -5.81 13.70 10.16
CA SER A 4 -6.80 14.70 10.49
C SER A 4 -6.11 15.90 11.13
N LEU A 5 -6.20 17.05 10.50
CA LEU A 5 -5.47 18.27 10.89
C LEU A 5 -6.45 19.39 11.28
N LYS A 6 -6.05 20.19 12.26
CA LYS A 6 -6.70 21.46 12.60
C LYS A 6 -5.85 22.60 12.05
N CYS A 7 -6.44 23.33 11.12
CA CYS A 7 -5.79 24.47 10.47
C CYS A 7 -6.32 25.78 11.05
N THR A 8 -5.43 26.64 11.52
CA THR A 8 -5.78 27.98 11.97
C THR A 8 -5.45 28.98 10.88
N VAL A 9 -6.45 29.74 10.47
CA VAL A 9 -6.32 30.81 9.47
C VAL A 9 -6.44 32.15 10.18
N ARG A 10 -5.52 33.07 9.90
CA ARG A 10 -5.54 34.48 10.36
C ARG A 10 -5.35 35.38 9.15
N ASP A 11 -6.22 36.36 9.00
CA ASP A 11 -6.17 37.33 7.90
C ASP A 11 -6.04 36.66 6.51
N GLY A 12 -6.81 35.57 6.32
CA GLY A 12 -6.80 34.82 5.06
C GLY A 12 -5.57 33.93 4.83
N ARG A 13 -4.65 33.87 5.78
CA ARG A 13 -3.43 33.04 5.68
C ARG A 13 -3.45 31.88 6.68
N LEU A 14 -3.02 30.73 6.24
CA LEU A 14 -2.79 29.57 7.12
C LEU A 14 -1.63 29.89 8.08
N ALA A 15 -1.96 30.07 9.35
CA ALA A 15 -1.01 30.48 10.37
C ALA A 15 -0.44 29.30 11.17
N MET A 16 -1.21 28.22 11.33
CA MET A 16 -0.78 27.08 12.13
C MET A 16 -1.49 25.81 11.71
N ILE A 17 -0.77 24.70 11.75
CA ILE A 17 -1.29 23.34 11.61
C ILE A 17 -1.04 22.57 12.90
N GLN A 18 -2.08 21.96 13.43
CA GLN A 18 -2.05 21.18 14.68
C GLN A 18 -2.79 19.84 14.49
N PRO A 19 -2.60 18.87 15.40
CA PRO A 19 -3.49 17.71 15.47
C PRO A 19 -4.94 18.14 15.62
N ASN A 20 -5.84 17.44 14.96
CA ASN A 20 -7.28 17.67 15.18
C ASN A 20 -7.68 17.16 16.57
N ASP A 21 -8.24 18.03 17.39
CA ASP A 21 -8.66 17.75 18.76
C ASP A 21 -10.05 17.08 18.86
N THR A 22 -10.78 16.95 17.76
CA THR A 22 -12.09 16.30 17.70
C THR A 22 -12.05 14.80 17.48
N VAL A 23 -10.87 14.25 17.13
CA VAL A 23 -10.68 12.81 16.93
C VAL A 23 -10.28 12.12 18.24
N ASP A 24 -10.32 10.80 18.25
CA ASP A 24 -9.82 9.97 19.35
C ASP A 24 -8.41 10.45 19.78
N PRO A 25 -8.15 10.64 21.08
CA PRO A 25 -6.86 11.11 21.61
C PRO A 25 -5.65 10.33 21.07
N TYR A 26 -5.82 9.06 20.78
CA TYR A 26 -4.77 8.22 20.21
C TYR A 26 -4.28 8.74 18.85
N TYR A 27 -5.17 9.33 18.04
CA TYR A 27 -4.85 9.86 16.72
C TYR A 27 -4.52 11.37 16.71
N ARG A 28 -4.49 12.00 17.87
CA ARG A 28 -4.20 13.45 18.01
C ARG A 28 -2.72 13.74 17.87
N HIS A 29 -2.15 13.43 16.73
CA HIS A 29 -0.76 13.73 16.44
C HIS A 29 -0.57 14.14 14.98
N VAL A 30 0.47 14.88 14.72
CA VAL A 30 0.90 15.32 13.41
C VAL A 30 2.42 15.26 13.36
N CYS A 31 2.97 14.72 12.29
CA CYS A 31 4.41 14.68 12.11
C CYS A 31 4.94 15.98 11.47
N VAL A 32 6.26 16.12 11.46
CA VAL A 32 6.93 17.30 10.89
C VAL A 32 6.51 17.57 9.44
N LYS A 33 6.22 16.56 8.63
CA LYS A 33 5.73 16.71 7.25
C LYS A 33 4.43 17.52 7.20
N GLY A 34 3.48 17.22 8.11
CA GLY A 34 2.21 17.95 8.17
C GLY A 34 2.38 19.37 8.71
N ILE A 35 3.27 19.59 9.68
CA ILE A 35 3.52 20.92 10.24
C ILE A 35 4.23 21.81 9.22
N SER A 36 5.22 21.27 8.48
CA SER A 36 5.99 22.01 7.49
C SER A 36 5.22 22.37 6.22
N GLU A 37 4.01 21.83 6.03
CA GLU A 37 3.18 22.11 4.87
C GLU A 37 2.88 23.61 4.70
N ILE A 38 2.87 24.37 5.81
CA ILE A 38 2.74 25.84 5.75
C ILE A 38 3.85 26.45 4.90
N GLN A 39 5.09 26.00 5.06
CA GLN A 39 6.23 26.48 4.28
C GLN A 39 6.07 26.15 2.81
N HIS A 40 5.60 24.94 2.51
CA HIS A 40 5.31 24.51 1.13
C HIS A 40 4.20 25.36 0.49
N VAL A 41 3.11 25.62 1.23
CA VAL A 41 1.97 26.42 0.72
C VAL A 41 2.40 27.84 0.37
N TYR A 42 3.30 28.43 1.13
CA TYR A 42 3.76 29.84 0.94
C TYR A 42 5.18 29.95 0.41
N SER A 43 5.74 28.90 -0.14
CA SER A 43 7.05 28.95 -0.79
C SER A 43 7.01 29.83 -2.05
N ASP A 44 8.02 30.67 -2.21
CA ASP A 44 8.19 31.49 -3.42
C ASP A 44 8.47 30.62 -4.67
N GLU A 45 8.97 29.40 -4.46
CA GLU A 45 9.20 28.42 -5.54
C GLU A 45 7.94 27.67 -5.97
N ARG A 46 6.82 27.85 -5.25
CA ARG A 46 5.58 27.19 -5.60
C ARG A 46 5.02 27.75 -6.90
N LEU A 47 4.74 26.87 -7.86
CA LEU A 47 4.09 27.24 -9.11
C LEU A 47 2.70 27.84 -8.83
N GLN A 48 2.47 29.07 -9.32
CA GLN A 48 1.22 29.80 -9.17
C GLN A 48 0.37 29.78 -10.44
N SER A 49 0.97 29.46 -11.57
CA SER A 49 0.35 29.45 -12.89
C SER A 49 0.84 28.24 -13.69
N PRO A 50 0.06 27.80 -14.69
CA PRO A 50 0.56 26.80 -15.61
C PRO A 50 1.75 27.32 -16.39
N MET A 51 2.67 26.44 -16.77
CA MET A 51 3.87 26.78 -17.49
C MET A 51 4.04 25.84 -18.69
N ARG A 52 4.55 26.39 -19.79
CA ARG A 52 4.92 25.66 -20.98
C ARG A 52 6.43 25.64 -21.13
N ARG A 53 7.01 24.49 -21.44
CA ARG A 53 8.43 24.41 -21.76
C ARG A 53 8.71 25.08 -23.11
N VAL A 54 9.73 25.92 -23.15
CA VAL A 54 10.17 26.65 -24.38
C VAL A 54 11.54 26.19 -24.87
N GLY A 55 12.37 25.62 -24.01
CA GLY A 55 13.67 25.03 -24.37
C GLY A 55 13.58 23.54 -24.71
N GLU A 56 14.74 22.96 -24.99
CA GLU A 56 14.88 21.52 -25.17
C GLU A 56 14.59 20.76 -23.88
N ARG A 57 14.33 19.45 -24.01
CA ARG A 57 14.10 18.61 -22.83
C ARG A 57 15.37 18.53 -22.00
N GLY A 58 15.32 19.03 -20.77
CA GLY A 58 16.43 19.05 -19.82
C GLY A 58 16.97 20.45 -19.54
N ASP A 59 16.70 21.46 -20.39
CA ASP A 59 17.19 22.82 -20.19
C ASP A 59 16.52 23.54 -19.00
N GLY A 60 15.31 23.11 -18.63
CA GLY A 60 14.60 23.72 -17.52
C GLY A 60 13.98 25.08 -17.85
N GLU A 61 13.87 25.43 -19.11
CA GLU A 61 13.33 26.71 -19.58
C GLU A 61 11.80 26.61 -19.76
N PHE A 62 11.08 27.48 -19.05
CA PHE A 62 9.61 27.51 -19.04
C PHE A 62 9.10 28.95 -19.11
N GLU A 63 7.98 29.16 -19.78
CA GLU A 63 7.23 30.40 -19.76
C GLU A 63 5.85 30.20 -19.10
N VAL A 64 5.37 31.23 -18.43
CA VAL A 64 4.02 31.23 -17.82
C VAL A 64 3.00 31.42 -18.93
N ILE A 65 1.94 30.56 -18.88
CA ILE A 65 0.80 30.62 -19.78
C ILE A 65 -0.50 30.76 -19.00
N THR A 66 -1.59 31.08 -19.69
CA THR A 66 -2.92 31.12 -19.07
C THR A 66 -3.49 29.72 -18.87
N TRP A 67 -4.45 29.58 -17.95
CA TRP A 67 -5.20 28.33 -17.78
C TRP A 67 -5.96 27.92 -19.04
N ASP A 68 -6.54 28.89 -19.76
CA ASP A 68 -7.29 28.61 -20.99
C ASP A 68 -6.35 28.04 -22.07
N GLU A 69 -5.15 28.60 -22.19
CA GLU A 69 -4.13 28.09 -23.10
C GLU A 69 -3.66 26.70 -22.71
N ALA A 70 -3.41 26.46 -21.42
CA ALA A 70 -2.97 25.16 -20.91
C ALA A 70 -4.03 24.07 -21.19
N ILE A 71 -5.30 24.34 -20.85
CA ILE A 71 -6.42 23.40 -21.05
C ILE A 71 -6.63 23.14 -22.54
N LYS A 72 -6.57 24.17 -23.37
CA LYS A 72 -6.68 24.02 -24.82
C LYS A 72 -5.57 23.14 -25.38
N THR A 73 -4.31 23.42 -25.04
CA THR A 73 -3.15 22.67 -25.51
C THR A 73 -3.24 21.20 -25.11
N VAL A 74 -3.53 20.92 -23.83
CA VAL A 74 -3.68 19.54 -23.35
C VAL A 74 -4.82 18.82 -24.07
N GLY A 75 -5.95 19.50 -24.27
CA GLY A 75 -7.11 18.93 -24.96
C GLY A 75 -6.84 18.62 -26.44
N GLU A 76 -6.09 19.47 -27.12
CA GLU A 76 -5.67 19.27 -28.52
C GLU A 76 -4.70 18.09 -28.65
N GLU A 77 -3.70 18.00 -27.78
CA GLU A 77 -2.72 16.91 -27.78
C GLU A 77 -3.37 15.56 -27.46
N LEU A 78 -4.28 15.52 -26.47
CA LEU A 78 -5.04 14.32 -26.16
C LEU A 78 -5.88 13.85 -27.35
N ARG A 79 -6.57 14.78 -28.03
CA ARG A 79 -7.38 14.49 -29.22
C ARG A 79 -6.51 13.96 -30.35
N ALA A 80 -5.38 14.61 -30.62
CA ALA A 80 -4.45 14.15 -31.66
C ALA A 80 -3.91 12.74 -31.38
N ALA A 81 -3.58 12.45 -30.13
CA ALA A 81 -3.16 11.10 -29.71
C ALA A 81 -4.28 10.07 -29.91
N TRP A 82 -5.52 10.40 -29.54
CA TRP A 82 -6.66 9.51 -29.72
C TRP A 82 -7.03 9.25 -31.18
N GLU A 83 -6.99 10.28 -32.01
CA GLU A 83 -7.24 10.15 -33.46
C GLU A 83 -6.18 9.29 -34.14
N LYS A 84 -4.92 9.43 -33.73
CA LYS A 84 -3.80 8.71 -34.32
C LYS A 84 -3.62 7.29 -33.82
N TYR A 85 -3.81 7.06 -32.52
CA TYR A 85 -3.43 5.81 -31.85
C TYR A 85 -4.57 5.14 -31.10
N GLY A 86 -5.76 5.75 -31.05
CA GLY A 86 -6.91 5.31 -30.25
C GLY A 86 -6.85 5.79 -28.79
N LYS A 87 -8.00 5.76 -28.11
CA LYS A 87 -8.15 6.29 -26.75
C LYS A 87 -7.28 5.56 -25.71
N GLN A 88 -7.03 4.28 -25.92
CA GLN A 88 -6.20 3.45 -25.05
C GLN A 88 -4.69 3.79 -25.11
N SER A 89 -4.26 4.63 -26.05
CA SER A 89 -2.87 5.11 -26.12
C SER A 89 -2.53 6.10 -25.01
N VAL A 90 -3.54 6.69 -24.37
CA VAL A 90 -3.36 7.60 -23.23
C VAL A 90 -3.58 6.83 -21.93
N TYR A 91 -2.57 6.82 -21.10
CA TYR A 91 -2.63 6.25 -19.76
C TYR A 91 -2.84 7.36 -18.73
N MET A 92 -3.86 7.21 -17.91
CA MET A 92 -4.16 8.14 -16.82
C MET A 92 -3.96 7.45 -15.46
N SER A 93 -2.97 7.91 -14.71
CA SER A 93 -2.75 7.49 -13.33
C SER A 93 -3.57 8.37 -12.38
N ALA A 94 -4.74 7.91 -12.00
CA ALA A 94 -5.64 8.62 -11.08
C ALA A 94 -5.92 7.83 -9.79
N SER A 95 -5.06 6.88 -9.47
CA SER A 95 -5.31 5.82 -8.50
C SER A 95 -5.57 6.27 -7.06
N ASN A 96 -5.02 7.39 -6.65
CA ASN A 96 -5.07 7.82 -5.24
C ASN A 96 -5.90 9.09 -5.01
N GLU A 97 -6.56 9.62 -6.04
CA GLU A 97 -7.39 10.81 -5.93
C GLU A 97 -8.84 10.49 -6.36
N PRO A 98 -9.73 10.25 -5.41
CA PRO A 98 -11.11 9.85 -5.71
C PRO A 98 -11.86 10.83 -6.63
N ARG A 99 -11.52 12.12 -6.58
CA ARG A 99 -12.14 13.16 -7.42
C ARG A 99 -11.85 12.99 -8.89
N PHE A 100 -10.77 12.33 -9.25
CA PHE A 100 -10.34 12.13 -10.64
C PHE A 100 -10.37 10.66 -11.08
N SER A 101 -10.70 9.73 -10.20
CA SER A 101 -10.70 8.30 -10.51
C SER A 101 -11.68 7.90 -11.61
N PHE A 102 -12.72 8.70 -11.85
CA PHE A 102 -13.71 8.48 -12.91
C PHE A 102 -13.25 8.97 -14.29
N LEU A 103 -12.26 9.88 -14.37
CA LEU A 103 -11.82 10.48 -15.63
C LEU A 103 -11.34 9.48 -16.67
N PRO A 104 -10.50 8.48 -16.33
CA PRO A 104 -10.08 7.49 -17.31
C PRO A 104 -11.24 6.75 -17.96
N ALA A 105 -12.25 6.36 -17.16
CA ALA A 105 -13.44 5.69 -17.65
C ALA A 105 -14.28 6.62 -18.53
N LEU A 106 -14.48 7.87 -18.11
CA LEU A 106 -15.24 8.89 -18.87
C LEU A 106 -14.59 9.17 -20.23
N LEU A 107 -13.28 9.27 -20.27
CA LEU A 107 -12.52 9.59 -21.48
C LEU A 107 -12.20 8.34 -22.32
N GLY A 108 -12.40 7.14 -21.78
CA GLY A 108 -12.07 5.88 -22.43
C GLY A 108 -10.56 5.64 -22.54
N CYS A 109 -9.78 6.25 -21.65
CA CYS A 109 -8.33 6.08 -21.59
C CYS A 109 -7.93 4.79 -20.88
N ALA A 110 -6.71 4.34 -21.14
CA ALA A 110 -6.13 3.28 -20.34
C ALA A 110 -5.92 3.76 -18.91
N THR A 111 -6.32 2.94 -17.97
CA THR A 111 -6.02 3.12 -16.56
C THR A 111 -5.51 1.81 -16.01
N GLY A 112 -4.61 1.86 -15.09
CA GLY A 112 -4.14 0.68 -14.40
C GLY A 112 -4.08 0.95 -12.92
N VAL A 113 -4.38 -0.05 -12.14
CA VAL A 113 -3.80 -0.16 -10.82
C VAL A 113 -2.31 -0.18 -11.04
N GLU A 114 -1.56 0.54 -10.23
CA GLU A 114 -0.10 0.49 -10.28
C GLU A 114 0.33 -0.95 -10.56
N PRO A 115 0.98 -1.22 -11.70
CA PRO A 115 1.40 -2.58 -12.06
C PRO A 115 2.54 -2.94 -11.15
N GLY A 116 2.24 -3.10 -9.88
CA GLY A 116 3.24 -3.40 -8.90
C GLY A 116 3.22 -4.88 -8.61
N ILE A 117 4.34 -5.53 -8.84
CA ILE A 117 4.69 -6.75 -8.11
C ILE A 117 4.46 -6.51 -6.61
N ASP A 118 4.73 -5.31 -6.12
CA ASP A 118 4.48 -4.85 -4.77
C ASP A 118 2.97 -4.87 -4.42
N ARG A 119 2.22 -3.96 -4.97
CA ARG A 119 0.84 -3.73 -4.57
C ARG A 119 -0.16 -4.72 -5.15
N GLY A 120 0.05 -5.14 -6.38
CA GLY A 120 -0.81 -6.10 -7.06
C GLY A 120 -0.73 -7.48 -6.41
N THR A 121 0.47 -7.95 -6.08
CA THR A 121 0.69 -9.24 -5.41
C THR A 121 0.20 -9.19 -3.96
N GLY A 122 0.47 -8.10 -3.24
CA GLY A 122 0.00 -7.90 -1.88
C GLY A 122 -1.54 -7.87 -1.79
N ASN A 123 -2.19 -7.15 -2.70
CA ASN A 123 -3.65 -7.10 -2.76
C ASN A 123 -4.28 -8.46 -3.15
N GLY A 124 -3.57 -9.27 -3.94
CA GLY A 124 -4.03 -10.61 -4.28
C GLY A 124 -3.87 -11.62 -3.14
N SER A 125 -2.84 -11.46 -2.31
CA SER A 125 -2.57 -12.37 -1.20
C SER A 125 -3.40 -12.08 0.05
N ALA A 126 -3.80 -10.84 0.28
CA ALA A 126 -4.57 -10.46 1.47
C ALA A 126 -5.91 -11.23 1.59
N PRO A 127 -6.73 -11.40 0.53
CA PRO A 127 -7.92 -12.22 0.60
C PRO A 127 -7.62 -13.70 0.88
N ALA A 128 -6.50 -14.21 0.38
CA ALA A 128 -6.12 -15.61 0.57
C ALA A 128 -5.84 -15.98 2.05
N ILE A 129 -5.48 -14.99 2.85
CA ILE A 129 -5.24 -15.16 4.30
C ILE A 129 -6.37 -14.61 5.17
N GLY A 130 -7.55 -14.35 4.58
CA GLY A 130 -8.69 -13.79 5.31
C GLY A 130 -8.58 -12.28 5.58
N GLY A 131 -7.66 -11.59 4.93
CA GLY A 131 -7.55 -10.15 5.01
C GLY A 131 -8.66 -9.43 4.24
N ASP A 132 -8.78 -8.12 4.48
CA ASP A 132 -9.80 -7.29 3.86
C ASP A 132 -9.66 -7.26 2.33
N VAL A 133 -10.76 -7.53 1.66
CA VAL A 133 -10.87 -7.57 0.20
C VAL A 133 -10.80 -6.17 -0.42
N PHE A 134 -11.00 -5.11 0.36
CA PHE A 134 -11.21 -3.75 -0.12
C PHE A 134 -10.01 -2.80 -0.01
N GLY A 135 -8.81 -3.28 0.04
CA GLY A 135 -7.66 -2.37 -0.04
C GLY A 135 -6.50 -2.69 0.89
N GLY A 136 -6.21 -3.94 1.08
CA GLY A 136 -5.10 -4.37 1.91
C GLY A 136 -5.40 -4.07 3.38
N GLY A 137 -6.54 -4.58 3.84
CA GLY A 137 -6.97 -4.49 5.22
C GLY A 137 -5.87 -5.00 6.12
N THR A 138 -5.22 -4.06 6.72
CA THR A 138 -4.26 -4.32 7.78
C THR A 138 -4.98 -4.17 9.09
N SER A 139 -4.66 -5.01 10.05
CA SER A 139 -5.02 -4.78 11.43
C SER A 139 -4.65 -3.36 11.82
N GLU A 140 -5.47 -2.73 12.61
CA GLU A 140 -5.16 -1.40 13.08
C GLU A 140 -3.85 -1.44 13.89
N SER A 141 -2.92 -0.54 13.58
CA SER A 141 -1.61 -0.51 14.25
C SER A 141 -1.71 -0.34 15.77
N ARG A 142 -2.81 0.22 16.25
CA ARG A 142 -3.12 0.34 17.67
C ARG A 142 -3.12 -1.01 18.41
N ASP A 143 -3.46 -2.09 17.71
CA ASP A 143 -3.48 -3.45 18.26
C ASP A 143 -2.09 -4.07 18.43
N TRP A 144 -1.05 -3.46 17.90
CA TRP A 144 0.31 -3.98 18.03
C TRP A 144 0.78 -4.15 19.48
N VAL A 145 0.20 -3.43 20.41
CA VAL A 145 0.49 -3.59 21.86
C VAL A 145 0.12 -4.97 22.40
N ASN A 146 -0.78 -5.68 21.73
CA ASN A 146 -1.19 -7.05 22.06
C ASN A 146 -0.36 -8.12 21.33
N THR A 147 0.52 -7.69 20.42
CA THR A 147 1.37 -8.59 19.63
C THR A 147 2.59 -9.04 20.42
N LYS A 148 2.91 -10.33 20.38
CA LYS A 148 4.11 -10.88 21.02
C LYS A 148 5.36 -10.72 20.15
N THR A 149 5.20 -10.85 18.82
CA THR A 149 6.28 -10.71 17.85
C THR A 149 5.80 -9.86 16.68
N LEU A 150 6.49 -8.78 16.38
CA LEU A 150 6.24 -7.88 15.25
C LEU A 150 7.40 -7.97 14.27
N ILE A 151 7.11 -8.38 13.04
CA ILE A 151 8.10 -8.37 11.94
C ILE A 151 7.85 -7.12 11.10
N VAL A 152 8.86 -6.29 10.99
CA VAL A 152 8.87 -5.07 10.17
C VAL A 152 9.81 -5.30 8.99
N ALA A 153 9.26 -5.41 7.79
CA ALA A 153 10.02 -5.74 6.59
C ALA A 153 10.04 -4.60 5.58
N GLY A 154 11.23 -4.21 5.14
CA GLY A 154 11.45 -3.25 4.06
C GLY A 154 10.90 -1.84 4.33
N THR A 155 10.73 -1.45 5.57
CA THR A 155 10.20 -0.11 5.90
C THR A 155 10.93 0.53 7.08
N ASN A 156 11.40 1.76 6.88
CA ASN A 156 11.89 2.61 7.96
C ASN A 156 10.73 3.36 8.60
N LEU A 157 9.91 2.64 9.36
CA LEU A 157 8.66 3.07 9.92
C LEU A 157 8.78 4.37 10.75
N LEU A 158 9.85 4.50 11.54
CA LEU A 158 10.06 5.67 12.41
C LEU A 158 10.36 6.96 11.63
N GLU A 159 10.74 6.87 10.36
CA GLU A 159 10.99 8.04 9.49
C GLU A 159 9.96 8.19 8.38
N SER A 160 9.55 7.10 7.73
CA SER A 160 8.61 7.15 6.62
C SER A 160 7.15 7.17 7.07
N SER A 161 6.83 6.47 8.15
CA SER A 161 5.46 6.32 8.69
C SER A 161 5.36 6.82 10.14
N MET A 162 5.87 8.02 10.40
CA MET A 162 6.02 8.59 11.74
C MET A 162 4.73 8.59 12.57
N MET A 163 3.57 8.50 11.93
CA MET A 163 2.28 8.36 12.61
C MET A 163 2.15 7.04 13.37
N GLN A 164 2.89 6.02 12.97
CA GLN A 164 2.92 4.70 13.62
C GLN A 164 4.07 4.57 14.63
N ALA A 165 4.90 5.60 14.77
CA ALA A 165 6.06 5.56 15.68
C ALA A 165 5.66 5.31 17.12
N ASN A 166 4.60 5.96 17.59
CA ASN A 166 4.11 5.77 18.97
C ASN A 166 3.65 4.32 19.18
N THR A 167 2.86 3.78 18.25
CA THR A 167 2.37 2.41 18.30
C THR A 167 3.50 1.38 18.33
N PHE A 168 4.52 1.59 17.49
CA PHE A 168 5.72 0.77 17.49
C PHE A 168 6.44 0.80 18.84
N LEU A 169 6.62 1.99 19.42
CA LEU A 169 7.29 2.14 20.70
C LEU A 169 6.44 1.59 21.86
N ASP A 170 5.12 1.72 21.80
CA ASP A 170 4.21 1.19 22.81
C ASP A 170 4.16 -0.34 22.77
N ALA A 171 4.15 -0.95 21.57
CA ALA A 171 4.30 -2.38 21.41
C ALA A 171 5.62 -2.89 22.04
N LYS A 172 6.72 -2.18 21.78
CA LYS A 172 8.01 -2.52 22.40
C LYS A 172 7.96 -2.42 23.93
N LYS A 173 7.36 -1.38 24.49
CA LYS A 173 7.20 -1.22 25.94
C LYS A 173 6.31 -2.32 26.55
N ALA A 174 5.31 -2.79 25.79
CA ALA A 174 4.44 -3.88 26.20
C ALA A 174 5.15 -5.25 26.17
N GLY A 175 6.40 -5.31 25.74
CA GLY A 175 7.20 -6.54 25.71
C GLY A 175 7.18 -7.27 24.36
N CYS A 176 6.66 -6.65 23.32
CA CYS A 176 6.71 -7.20 21.97
C CYS A 176 8.15 -7.36 21.49
N GLU A 177 8.51 -8.54 21.01
CA GLU A 177 9.76 -8.75 20.29
C GLU A 177 9.65 -8.18 18.88
N ILE A 178 10.45 -7.18 18.56
CA ILE A 178 10.42 -6.52 17.25
C ILE A 178 11.62 -6.95 16.43
N ILE A 179 11.34 -7.56 15.29
CA ILE A 179 12.35 -8.03 14.33
C ILE A 179 12.24 -7.17 13.07
N VAL A 180 13.33 -6.51 12.70
CA VAL A 180 13.41 -5.70 11.48
C VAL A 180 14.18 -6.43 10.41
N LEU A 181 13.54 -6.65 9.25
CA LEU A 181 14.16 -7.18 8.04
C LEU A 181 14.40 -6.00 7.09
N ASP A 182 15.64 -5.56 6.96
CA ASP A 182 15.96 -4.38 6.15
C ASP A 182 17.43 -4.49 5.70
N PRO A 183 17.76 -4.27 4.43
CA PRO A 183 19.14 -4.23 3.97
C PRO A 183 19.94 -3.10 4.62
N HIS A 184 19.26 -2.06 5.10
CA HIS A 184 19.85 -0.89 5.74
C HIS A 184 19.58 -0.89 7.25
N TYR A 185 20.62 -0.58 8.04
CA TYR A 185 20.46 -0.37 9.48
C TYR A 185 19.82 0.99 9.75
N SER A 186 18.51 1.03 9.62
CA SER A 186 17.69 2.23 9.74
C SER A 186 17.44 2.64 11.20
N THR A 187 16.87 3.82 11.41
CA THR A 187 16.39 4.27 12.73
C THR A 187 15.40 3.27 13.35
N THR A 188 14.57 2.63 12.54
CA THR A 188 13.65 1.57 12.96
C THR A 188 14.43 0.33 13.40
N ALA A 189 15.42 -0.09 12.62
CA ALA A 189 16.30 -1.20 12.99
C ALA A 189 17.04 -0.95 14.31
N GLY A 190 17.52 0.27 14.53
CA GLY A 190 18.19 0.70 15.78
C GLY A 190 17.30 0.67 17.03
N LYS A 191 15.97 0.58 16.86
CA LYS A 191 15.00 0.45 17.97
C LYS A 191 14.40 -0.94 18.08
N ALA A 192 14.69 -1.83 17.14
CA ALA A 192 14.22 -3.21 17.15
C ALA A 192 14.88 -4.05 18.26
N SER A 193 14.30 -5.21 18.55
CA SER A 193 14.94 -6.24 19.38
C SER A 193 16.00 -6.99 18.56
N LYS A 194 15.75 -7.16 17.26
CA LYS A 194 16.66 -7.82 16.32
C LYS A 194 16.58 -7.18 14.95
N TRP A 195 17.71 -6.99 14.32
CA TRP A 195 17.83 -6.61 12.93
C TRP A 195 18.43 -7.75 12.12
N ILE A 196 17.83 -8.06 10.99
CA ILE A 196 18.29 -9.07 10.04
C ILE A 196 18.54 -8.37 8.71
N PRO A 197 19.80 -8.22 8.28
CA PRO A 197 20.10 -7.68 6.96
C PRO A 197 19.69 -8.70 5.89
N VAL A 198 18.74 -8.32 5.05
CA VAL A 198 18.33 -9.12 3.89
C VAL A 198 18.97 -8.55 2.63
N VAL A 199 19.37 -9.42 1.73
CA VAL A 199 19.81 -9.00 0.40
C VAL A 199 18.59 -8.54 -0.40
N PRO A 200 18.58 -7.34 -1.01
CA PRO A 200 17.47 -6.90 -1.81
C PRO A 200 17.01 -7.93 -2.85
N GLY A 201 15.71 -8.18 -2.92
CA GLY A 201 15.12 -9.19 -3.80
C GLY A 201 15.13 -10.62 -3.26
N THR A 202 15.58 -10.87 -2.02
CA THR A 202 15.58 -12.21 -1.41
C THR A 202 14.54 -12.41 -0.33
N ASP A 203 13.60 -11.47 -0.17
CA ASP A 203 12.53 -11.54 0.84
C ASP A 203 11.72 -12.84 0.74
N ALA A 204 11.37 -13.24 -0.50
CA ALA A 204 10.64 -14.49 -0.73
C ALA A 204 11.39 -15.71 -0.19
N ALA A 205 12.71 -15.79 -0.38
CA ALA A 205 13.51 -16.89 0.13
C ALA A 205 13.51 -16.92 1.67
N PHE A 206 13.58 -15.75 2.31
CA PHE A 206 13.51 -15.64 3.76
C PHE A 206 12.16 -16.15 4.29
N TYR A 207 11.04 -15.69 3.71
CA TYR A 207 9.69 -16.11 4.14
C TYR A 207 9.42 -17.59 3.85
N LEU A 208 9.88 -18.11 2.70
CA LEU A 208 9.76 -19.53 2.40
C LEU A 208 10.56 -20.39 3.40
N GLY A 209 11.73 -19.94 3.83
CA GLY A 209 12.48 -20.57 4.90
C GLY A 209 11.74 -20.59 6.23
N MET A 210 11.03 -19.50 6.58
CA MET A 210 10.16 -19.47 7.76
C MET A 210 9.00 -20.47 7.63
N VAL A 211 8.33 -20.50 6.47
CA VAL A 211 7.22 -21.44 6.20
C VAL A 211 7.70 -22.87 6.29
N SER A 212 8.85 -23.22 5.70
CA SER A 212 9.46 -24.55 5.80
C SER A 212 9.68 -24.95 7.26
N CYS A 213 10.27 -24.07 8.04
CA CYS A 213 10.49 -24.30 9.47
C CYS A 213 9.20 -24.54 10.24
N ILE A 214 8.14 -23.75 9.96
CA ILE A 214 6.82 -23.90 10.58
C ILE A 214 6.20 -25.27 10.25
N ILE A 215 6.27 -25.70 8.99
CA ILE A 215 5.71 -26.99 8.53
C ILE A 215 6.51 -28.15 9.13
N GLU A 216 7.81 -28.15 9.00
CA GLU A 216 8.70 -29.22 9.45
C GLU A 216 8.57 -29.48 10.97
N ASN A 217 8.40 -28.40 11.74
CA ASN A 217 8.26 -28.48 13.19
C ASN A 217 6.82 -28.49 13.68
N LYS A 218 5.82 -28.53 12.78
CA LYS A 218 4.40 -28.52 13.08
C LYS A 218 3.98 -27.39 14.02
N LEU A 219 4.50 -26.18 13.76
CA LEU A 219 4.24 -24.97 14.56
C LEU A 219 2.97 -24.22 14.14
N TYR A 220 2.14 -24.82 13.30
CA TYR A 220 0.88 -24.25 12.83
C TYR A 220 -0.30 -24.75 13.65
N ASP A 221 -1.37 -23.95 13.70
CA ASP A 221 -2.66 -24.36 14.27
C ASP A 221 -3.40 -25.24 13.25
N GLU A 222 -3.42 -26.56 13.48
CA GLU A 222 -4.03 -27.53 12.56
C GLU A 222 -5.53 -27.29 12.38
N ALA A 223 -6.24 -26.95 13.46
CA ALA A 223 -7.68 -26.70 13.39
C ALA A 223 -7.99 -25.48 12.53
N TYR A 224 -7.28 -24.38 12.78
CA TYR A 224 -7.42 -23.17 11.97
C TYR A 224 -7.06 -23.40 10.50
N MET A 225 -5.94 -24.08 10.25
CA MET A 225 -5.49 -24.37 8.88
C MET A 225 -6.51 -25.21 8.12
N ARG A 226 -7.14 -26.15 8.79
CA ARG A 226 -8.13 -27.05 8.20
C ARG A 226 -9.47 -26.38 7.91
N GLU A 227 -9.91 -25.49 8.78
CA GLU A 227 -11.23 -24.85 8.69
C GLU A 227 -11.24 -23.55 7.89
N HIS A 228 -10.12 -22.82 7.86
CA HIS A 228 -10.09 -21.45 7.37
C HIS A 228 -9.12 -21.19 6.21
N THR A 229 -8.41 -22.21 5.74
CA THR A 229 -7.42 -22.05 4.65
C THR A 229 -7.55 -23.14 3.59
N SER A 230 -6.89 -22.91 2.45
CA SER A 230 -6.76 -23.92 1.39
C SER A 230 -5.66 -24.95 1.66
N PHE A 231 -4.97 -24.89 2.79
CA PHE A 231 -3.83 -25.76 3.10
C PHE A 231 -4.12 -27.25 3.02
N PRO A 232 -5.30 -27.77 3.47
CA PRO A 232 -5.60 -29.19 3.37
C PRO A 232 -5.97 -29.68 1.99
N PHE A 233 -6.17 -28.79 1.03
CA PHE A 233 -6.59 -29.19 -0.32
C PHE A 233 -5.41 -29.73 -1.13
N LEU A 234 -5.66 -30.83 -1.82
CA LEU A 234 -4.70 -31.40 -2.75
C LEU A 234 -4.80 -30.68 -4.11
N MET A 235 -3.67 -30.45 -4.71
CA MET A 235 -3.56 -29.88 -6.04
C MET A 235 -2.95 -30.90 -7.00
N ASP A 236 -3.50 -31.02 -8.19
CA ASP A 236 -2.90 -31.80 -9.28
C ASP A 236 -1.70 -31.03 -9.83
N GLU A 237 -0.51 -31.61 -9.74
CA GLU A 237 0.73 -30.98 -10.20
C GLU A 237 0.77 -30.79 -11.71
N ALA A 238 0.05 -31.63 -12.49
CA ALA A 238 0.07 -31.55 -13.95
C ALA A 238 -0.86 -30.44 -14.47
N THR A 239 -1.98 -30.20 -13.80
CA THR A 239 -2.97 -29.20 -14.25
C THR A 239 -2.92 -27.91 -13.42
N GLY A 240 -2.37 -27.93 -12.21
CA GLY A 240 -2.41 -26.83 -11.28
C GLY A 240 -3.80 -26.57 -10.67
N GLU A 241 -4.74 -27.50 -10.83
CA GLU A 241 -6.09 -27.38 -10.32
C GLU A 241 -6.25 -28.13 -8.99
N LEU A 242 -7.15 -27.63 -8.14
CA LEU A 242 -7.50 -28.33 -6.90
C LEU A 242 -8.26 -29.61 -7.24
N LEU A 243 -7.85 -30.73 -6.63
CA LEU A 243 -8.56 -31.97 -6.72
C LEU A 243 -9.95 -31.82 -6.06
N ARG A 244 -10.98 -32.12 -6.83
CA ARG A 244 -12.37 -32.08 -6.35
C ARG A 244 -12.88 -33.47 -6.07
N THR A 245 -13.71 -33.63 -5.06
CA THR A 245 -14.46 -34.85 -4.76
C THR A 245 -15.26 -35.31 -5.97
N GLY A 246 -15.27 -36.58 -6.18
CA GLY A 246 -15.82 -37.20 -7.38
C GLY A 246 -14.77 -37.54 -8.43
N ALA A 247 -13.62 -36.87 -8.44
CA ALA A 247 -12.47 -37.25 -9.29
C ALA A 247 -11.41 -38.03 -8.49
N ALA A 248 -11.09 -37.60 -7.26
CA ALA A 248 -10.05 -38.21 -6.44
C ALA A 248 -10.56 -38.87 -5.15
N TRP A 249 -11.65 -38.35 -4.58
CA TRP A 249 -12.16 -38.78 -3.27
C TRP A 249 -13.38 -39.74 -3.37
N GLY A 250 -13.94 -39.90 -4.56
CA GLY A 250 -15.09 -40.73 -4.79
C GLY A 250 -16.42 -40.09 -4.38
N THR A 251 -17.41 -40.90 -4.28
CA THR A 251 -18.78 -40.54 -3.88
C THR A 251 -19.11 -41.17 -2.52
N ASP A 252 -19.79 -40.42 -1.69
CA ASP A 252 -20.36 -40.97 -0.45
C ASP A 252 -21.32 -42.11 -0.81
N GLU A 253 -21.00 -43.29 -0.34
CA GLU A 253 -21.75 -44.52 -0.67
C GLU A 253 -23.23 -44.46 -0.24
N LYS A 254 -23.57 -43.64 0.78
CA LYS A 254 -24.93 -43.51 1.31
C LYS A 254 -25.76 -42.48 0.61
N THR A 255 -25.14 -41.39 0.17
CA THR A 255 -25.87 -40.26 -0.40
C THR A 255 -25.70 -40.13 -1.91
N GLY A 256 -24.74 -40.83 -2.52
CA GLY A 256 -24.40 -40.73 -3.94
C GLY A 256 -23.87 -39.38 -4.35
N LYS A 257 -23.54 -38.51 -3.38
CA LYS A 257 -23.00 -37.18 -3.65
C LYS A 257 -21.47 -37.20 -3.57
N PRO A 258 -20.79 -36.32 -4.34
CA PRO A 258 -19.38 -36.14 -4.15
C PRO A 258 -19.06 -35.79 -2.68
N VAL A 259 -18.03 -36.40 -2.13
CA VAL A 259 -17.56 -36.11 -0.77
C VAL A 259 -16.62 -34.91 -0.89
N ASP A 260 -16.96 -33.78 -0.34
CA ASP A 260 -16.04 -32.65 -0.19
C ASP A 260 -15.07 -32.92 0.97
N PRO A 261 -13.75 -32.63 0.76
CA PRO A 261 -12.74 -32.84 1.78
C PRO A 261 -12.96 -32.02 3.04
#